data_0a4c92eb5a4999050ee696c9b5c6a51e
#
_entry.id   0a4c92eb5a4999050ee696c9b5c6a51e
#
_cell.length_a   1.000
_cell.length_b   1.000
_cell.length_c   1.000
_cell.angle_alpha   90.00
_cell.angle_beta   90.00
_cell.angle_gamma   90.00
#
_symmetry.space_group_name_H-M   'P 1'
#
loop_
_entity.id
_entity.type
_entity.pdbx_description
1 polymer ?
#
loop_
_entity_poly.entity_id
_entity_poly.type
_entity_poly.pdbx_seq_one_letter_code
_entity_poly.pdbx_strand_id
1 'polypeptide(L)'
;MTVIQSHGGSGKQALEVANGLEADVVTLALEGDVQVVADAGMIEDGFEDEFDQESSPYTSTIVFLVRKDNPKNIADWDDLLREDVGVITPNPKTSGGARWNYLAAWYYFESQGQSGEEITENMKTLYHNVLVLDSGARGATTTFAENFYRPSDPDVFSDYISTSGERVITELPADGKWIVDDIALTDIAHFGGWSEASAKHFAVGGVFEAIHEQ
;
A
#
# COMPACT_ATOMS: atom_id res chain seq x y z
N MET A 1 -19.78 5.32 -26.59
CA MET A 1 -18.74 6.08 -25.86
C MET A 1 -17.48 5.21 -25.85
N THR A 2 -16.36 5.75 -26.27
CA THR A 2 -15.07 5.03 -26.22
C THR A 2 -14.30 5.57 -25.02
N VAL A 3 -13.83 4.69 -24.14
CA VAL A 3 -13.00 5.04 -22.99
C VAL A 3 -11.55 4.62 -23.31
N ILE A 4 -10.63 5.56 -23.23
CA ILE A 4 -9.18 5.30 -23.33
C ILE A 4 -8.65 5.31 -21.92
N GLN A 5 -7.89 4.28 -21.55
CA GLN A 5 -7.37 4.11 -20.21
C GLN A 5 -5.85 4.04 -20.21
N SER A 6 -5.22 4.69 -19.23
CA SER A 6 -3.82 4.53 -18.86
C SER A 6 -3.73 4.01 -17.43
N HIS A 7 -2.84 3.06 -17.19
CA HIS A 7 -2.62 2.48 -15.88
C HIS A 7 -1.14 2.57 -15.50
N GLY A 8 -0.87 2.94 -14.26
CA GLY A 8 0.49 3.09 -13.74
C GLY A 8 0.50 3.29 -12.23
N GLY A 9 1.67 3.47 -11.64
CA GLY A 9 1.79 3.89 -10.25
C GLY A 9 1.23 5.31 -10.07
N SER A 10 0.52 5.55 -8.96
CA SER A 10 -0.19 6.81 -8.70
C SER A 10 0.69 8.04 -8.85
N GLY A 11 1.86 8.07 -8.20
CA GLY A 11 2.77 9.21 -8.29
C GLY A 11 3.28 9.45 -9.72
N LYS A 12 3.51 8.38 -10.50
CA LYS A 12 3.89 8.52 -11.91
C LYS A 12 2.75 9.13 -12.72
N GLN A 13 1.53 8.64 -12.55
CA GLN A 13 0.35 9.17 -13.27
C GLN A 13 0.06 10.62 -12.88
N ALA A 14 0.17 10.97 -11.59
CA ALA A 14 0.05 12.35 -11.13
C ALA A 14 1.04 13.27 -11.85
N LEU A 15 2.31 12.88 -11.93
CA LEU A 15 3.33 13.66 -12.64
C LEU A 15 3.07 13.74 -14.14
N GLU A 16 2.61 12.69 -14.79
CA GLU A 16 2.27 12.71 -16.22
C GLU A 16 1.15 13.72 -16.51
N VAL A 17 0.10 13.76 -15.67
CA VAL A 17 -0.99 14.74 -15.81
C VAL A 17 -0.49 16.15 -15.49
N ALA A 18 0.25 16.33 -14.40
CA ALA A 18 0.84 17.62 -14.05
C ALA A 18 1.78 18.18 -15.14
N ASN A 19 2.40 17.30 -15.94
CA ASN A 19 3.23 17.66 -17.08
C ASN A 19 2.47 17.75 -18.43
N GLY A 20 1.14 17.69 -18.40
CA GLY A 20 0.29 17.98 -19.55
C GLY A 20 -0.25 16.75 -20.29
N LEU A 21 -0.26 15.55 -19.68
CA LEU A 21 -1.03 14.44 -20.21
C LEU A 21 -2.52 14.80 -20.11
N GLU A 22 -3.20 14.82 -21.26
CA GLU A 22 -4.65 15.08 -21.31
C GLU A 22 -5.41 13.90 -20.69
N ALA A 23 -6.20 14.19 -19.64
CA ALA A 23 -7.07 13.23 -18.99
C ALA A 23 -8.36 13.92 -18.54
N ASP A 24 -9.49 13.29 -18.81
CA ASP A 24 -10.80 13.76 -18.34
C ASP A 24 -11.06 13.35 -16.89
N VAL A 25 -10.49 12.23 -16.45
CA VAL A 25 -10.64 11.68 -15.09
C VAL A 25 -9.33 11.08 -14.62
N VAL A 26 -8.93 11.41 -13.41
CA VAL A 26 -7.77 10.83 -12.72
C VAL A 26 -8.24 10.15 -11.45
N THR A 27 -7.86 8.88 -11.26
CA THR A 27 -8.13 8.12 -10.03
C THR A 27 -6.81 7.60 -9.49
N LEU A 28 -6.41 8.09 -8.33
CA LEU A 28 -5.11 7.82 -7.71
C LEU A 28 -5.32 7.20 -6.32
N ALA A 29 -4.29 6.54 -5.79
CA ALA A 29 -4.38 5.85 -4.52
C ALA A 29 -4.20 6.76 -3.30
N LEU A 30 -3.70 7.97 -3.49
CA LEU A 30 -3.36 8.90 -2.42
C LEU A 30 -3.90 10.30 -2.74
N GLU A 31 -4.47 10.95 -1.77
CA GLU A 31 -4.79 12.38 -1.79
C GLU A 31 -3.58 13.23 -2.19
N GLY A 32 -2.41 12.99 -1.58
CA GLY A 32 -1.19 13.73 -1.91
C GLY A 32 -0.73 13.60 -3.36
N ASP A 33 -1.06 12.51 -4.07
CA ASP A 33 -0.81 12.39 -5.49
C ASP A 33 -1.83 13.22 -6.31
N VAL A 34 -3.08 13.37 -5.82
CA VAL A 34 -4.08 14.26 -6.42
C VAL A 34 -3.68 15.73 -6.20
N GLN A 35 -3.14 16.06 -5.01
CA GLN A 35 -2.62 17.39 -4.71
C GLN A 35 -1.52 17.84 -5.69
N VAL A 36 -0.66 16.94 -6.14
CA VAL A 36 0.34 17.25 -7.17
C VAL A 36 -0.32 17.73 -8.48
N VAL A 37 -1.49 17.18 -8.82
CA VAL A 37 -2.26 17.59 -10.00
C VAL A 37 -2.92 18.96 -9.77
N ALA A 38 -3.42 19.21 -8.57
CA ALA A 38 -3.98 20.50 -8.16
C ALA A 38 -2.91 21.60 -8.13
N ASP A 39 -1.74 21.33 -7.55
CA ASP A 39 -0.61 22.28 -7.50
C ASP A 39 -0.12 22.67 -8.89
N ALA A 40 -0.29 21.79 -9.88
CA ALA A 40 -0.01 22.09 -11.28
C ALA A 40 -1.13 22.89 -11.98
N GLY A 41 -2.22 23.22 -11.27
CA GLY A 41 -3.34 23.98 -11.81
C GLY A 41 -4.22 23.21 -12.80
N MET A 42 -4.20 21.88 -12.77
CA MET A 42 -4.97 21.01 -13.66
C MET A 42 -6.37 20.69 -13.13
N ILE A 43 -6.58 20.80 -11.83
CA ILE A 43 -7.87 20.74 -11.13
C ILE A 43 -7.97 21.89 -10.14
N GLU A 44 -9.17 22.21 -9.68
CA GLU A 44 -9.40 23.28 -8.70
C GLU A 44 -8.90 22.85 -7.31
N ASP A 45 -8.49 23.85 -6.50
CA ASP A 45 -8.19 23.65 -5.08
C ASP A 45 -9.48 23.28 -4.33
N GLY A 46 -9.38 22.41 -3.33
CA GLY A 46 -10.54 21.95 -2.56
C GLY A 46 -11.30 20.82 -3.25
N PHE A 47 -10.63 20.06 -4.11
CA PHE A 47 -11.19 18.89 -4.80
C PHE A 47 -11.76 17.84 -3.83
N GLU A 48 -11.31 17.84 -2.58
CA GLU A 48 -11.79 16.95 -1.51
C GLU A 48 -13.25 17.21 -1.17
N ASP A 49 -13.69 18.46 -1.29
CA ASP A 49 -15.05 18.91 -0.95
C ASP A 49 -16.07 18.76 -2.09
N GLU A 50 -15.61 18.34 -3.29
CA GLU A 50 -16.46 18.22 -4.48
C GLU A 50 -17.49 17.10 -4.38
N PHE A 51 -17.15 15.99 -3.74
CA PHE A 51 -17.98 14.81 -3.58
C PHE A 51 -17.96 14.30 -2.14
N ASP A 52 -18.97 13.50 -1.77
CA ASP A 52 -19.04 12.85 -0.48
C ASP A 52 -17.76 12.02 -0.19
N GLN A 53 -17.44 11.83 1.08
CA GLN A 53 -16.29 11.06 1.56
C GLN A 53 -14.94 11.58 1.04
N GLU A 54 -14.77 12.89 1.08
CA GLU A 54 -13.53 13.57 0.65
C GLU A 54 -13.17 13.20 -0.80
N SER A 55 -14.18 13.17 -1.67
CA SER A 55 -14.05 12.79 -3.09
C SER A 55 -13.42 11.41 -3.33
N SER A 56 -13.48 10.51 -2.33
CA SER A 56 -12.98 9.15 -2.44
C SER A 56 -14.07 8.20 -2.96
N PRO A 57 -13.91 7.61 -4.16
CA PRO A 57 -14.94 6.74 -4.74
C PRO A 57 -15.06 5.39 -4.01
N TYR A 58 -14.02 4.96 -3.31
CA TYR A 58 -13.97 3.74 -2.50
C TYR A 58 -12.78 3.77 -1.55
N THR A 59 -12.83 2.93 -0.53
CA THR A 59 -11.73 2.69 0.41
C THR A 59 -11.27 1.24 0.34
N SER A 60 -10.06 0.97 0.82
CA SER A 60 -9.48 -0.38 0.85
C SER A 60 -8.63 -0.53 2.12
N THR A 61 -8.13 -1.73 2.35
CA THR A 61 -7.21 -2.01 3.46
C THR A 61 -6.02 -2.82 2.97
N ILE A 62 -4.94 -2.85 3.77
CA ILE A 62 -3.79 -3.69 3.50
C ILE A 62 -4.07 -5.13 3.94
N VAL A 63 -3.71 -6.07 3.09
CA VAL A 63 -3.83 -7.51 3.36
C VAL A 63 -2.54 -8.22 2.97
N PHE A 64 -2.26 -9.34 3.62
CA PHE A 64 -1.18 -10.24 3.22
C PHE A 64 -1.68 -11.26 2.20
N LEU A 65 -1.02 -11.32 1.06
CA LEU A 65 -1.17 -12.43 0.12
C LEU A 65 -0.15 -13.52 0.50
N VAL A 66 -0.65 -14.66 0.94
CA VAL A 66 0.19 -15.78 1.39
C VAL A 66 0.03 -16.99 0.49
N ARG A 67 0.94 -17.95 0.61
CA ARG A 67 0.80 -19.25 -0.06
C ARG A 67 -0.42 -19.98 0.49
N LYS A 68 -1.01 -20.83 -0.37
CA LYS A 68 -2.13 -21.69 0.03
C LYS A 68 -1.85 -22.39 1.35
N ASP A 69 -2.86 -22.47 2.19
CA ASP A 69 -2.81 -23.03 3.54
C ASP A 69 -1.83 -22.34 4.49
N ASN A 70 -1.32 -21.18 4.13
CA ASN A 70 -0.41 -20.36 4.94
C ASN A 70 0.70 -21.19 5.63
N PRO A 71 1.59 -21.84 4.88
CA PRO A 71 2.52 -22.83 5.43
C PRO A 71 3.54 -22.25 6.41
N LYS A 72 3.70 -20.92 6.42
CA LYS A 72 4.58 -20.21 7.35
C LYS A 72 3.83 -19.59 8.53
N ASN A 73 2.52 -19.79 8.62
CA ASN A 73 1.66 -19.23 9.65
C ASN A 73 1.88 -17.71 9.82
N ILE A 74 1.84 -16.98 8.71
CA ILE A 74 1.89 -15.52 8.71
C ILE A 74 0.55 -15.02 9.25
N ALA A 75 0.56 -14.33 10.37
CA ALA A 75 -0.62 -13.79 11.00
C ALA A 75 -0.58 -12.26 11.05
N ASP A 76 0.59 -11.68 11.30
CA ASP A 76 0.73 -10.22 11.42
C ASP A 76 2.12 -9.75 10.95
N TRP A 77 2.39 -8.45 11.11
CA TRP A 77 3.59 -7.78 10.62
C TRP A 77 4.89 -8.28 11.25
N ASP A 78 4.87 -8.67 12.51
CA ASP A 78 6.02 -9.23 13.20
C ASP A 78 6.46 -10.59 12.64
N ASP A 79 5.55 -11.37 12.07
CA ASP A 79 5.91 -12.59 11.35
C ASP A 79 6.78 -12.32 10.12
N LEU A 80 6.67 -11.11 9.53
CA LEU A 80 7.48 -10.72 8.38
C LEU A 80 8.94 -10.40 8.75
N LEU A 81 9.26 -10.30 10.03
CA LEU A 81 10.62 -10.08 10.54
C LEU A 81 11.46 -11.36 10.60
N ARG A 82 10.84 -12.53 10.45
CA ARG A 82 11.52 -13.83 10.54
C ARG A 82 12.43 -14.06 9.33
N GLU A 83 13.61 -14.63 9.57
CA GLU A 83 14.60 -14.94 8.53
C GLU A 83 14.12 -15.93 7.46
N ASP A 84 13.13 -16.76 7.80
CA ASP A 84 12.57 -17.74 6.87
C ASP A 84 11.47 -17.14 5.96
N VAL A 85 11.09 -15.87 6.15
CA VAL A 85 10.01 -15.21 5.41
C VAL A 85 10.58 -14.27 4.35
N GLY A 86 10.30 -14.56 3.09
CA GLY A 86 10.61 -13.66 1.98
C GLY A 86 9.39 -12.81 1.63
N VAL A 87 9.57 -11.50 1.50
CA VAL A 87 8.52 -10.52 1.21
C VAL A 87 8.65 -10.01 -0.22
N ILE A 88 7.54 -9.79 -0.89
CA ILE A 88 7.47 -9.05 -2.15
C ILE A 88 6.51 -7.87 -1.92
N THR A 89 6.99 -6.67 -2.13
CA THR A 89 6.20 -5.45 -1.93
C THR A 89 6.49 -4.44 -3.01
N PRO A 90 5.55 -3.55 -3.36
CA PRO A 90 5.86 -2.42 -4.21
C PRO A 90 6.72 -1.39 -3.48
N ASN A 91 7.40 -0.54 -4.27
CA ASN A 91 8.32 0.49 -3.76
C ASN A 91 7.55 1.76 -3.33
N PRO A 92 7.67 2.23 -2.10
CA PRO A 92 7.06 3.47 -1.62
C PRO A 92 7.48 4.74 -2.39
N LYS A 93 8.61 4.71 -3.10
CA LYS A 93 9.04 5.84 -3.95
C LYS A 93 8.23 5.95 -5.25
N THR A 94 7.61 4.87 -5.72
CA THR A 94 6.93 4.82 -7.03
C THR A 94 5.45 4.44 -6.95
N SER A 95 5.00 3.87 -5.85
CA SER A 95 3.65 3.34 -5.67
C SER A 95 2.98 3.93 -4.44
N GLY A 96 1.81 4.55 -4.63
CA GLY A 96 0.99 5.04 -3.53
C GLY A 96 0.52 3.89 -2.61
N GLY A 97 0.11 2.76 -3.18
CA GLY A 97 -0.24 1.58 -2.39
C GLY A 97 0.91 1.08 -1.50
N ALA A 98 2.15 1.21 -1.97
CA ALA A 98 3.32 0.84 -1.18
C ALA A 98 3.56 1.76 0.02
N ARG A 99 3.21 3.04 -0.10
CA ARG A 99 3.26 3.96 1.05
C ARG A 99 2.28 3.54 2.13
N TRP A 100 1.10 3.09 1.75
CA TRP A 100 0.15 2.51 2.68
C TRP A 100 0.66 1.22 3.33
N ASN A 101 1.31 0.33 2.58
CA ASN A 101 1.94 -0.88 3.16
C ASN A 101 2.97 -0.50 4.21
N TYR A 102 3.84 0.45 3.90
CA TYR A 102 4.86 0.94 4.83
C TYR A 102 4.24 1.55 6.09
N LEU A 103 3.27 2.45 5.93
CA LEU A 103 2.61 3.13 7.06
C LEU A 103 1.79 2.14 7.91
N ALA A 104 1.17 1.12 7.31
CA ALA A 104 0.47 0.09 8.05
C ALA A 104 1.42 -0.75 8.92
N ALA A 105 2.59 -1.13 8.38
CA ALA A 105 3.62 -1.80 9.18
C ALA A 105 4.12 -0.90 10.32
N TRP A 106 4.40 0.35 10.03
CA TRP A 106 4.82 1.33 11.02
C TRP A 106 3.79 1.46 12.16
N TYR A 107 2.52 1.67 11.79
CA TYR A 107 1.41 1.78 12.75
C TYR A 107 1.25 0.53 13.60
N TYR A 108 1.39 -0.65 13.01
CA TYR A 108 1.32 -1.91 13.76
C TYR A 108 2.34 -1.90 14.90
N PHE A 109 3.61 -1.66 14.63
CA PHE A 109 4.65 -1.64 15.67
C PHE A 109 4.43 -0.52 16.68
N GLU A 110 3.98 0.64 16.25
CA GLU A 110 3.63 1.75 17.14
C GLU A 110 2.47 1.38 18.08
N SER A 111 1.45 0.70 17.57
CA SER A 111 0.31 0.20 18.36
C SER A 111 0.70 -0.85 19.41
N GLN A 112 1.83 -1.53 19.20
CA GLN A 112 2.42 -2.44 20.19
C GLN A 112 3.24 -1.67 21.26
N GLY A 113 3.26 -0.35 21.22
CA GLY A 113 3.95 0.51 22.19
C GLY A 113 5.45 0.64 21.98
N GLN A 114 5.94 0.31 20.79
CA GLN A 114 7.36 0.42 20.46
C GLN A 114 7.80 1.86 20.24
N SER A 115 9.03 2.17 20.58
CA SER A 115 9.67 3.46 20.30
C SER A 115 9.99 3.63 18.82
N GLY A 116 10.17 4.86 18.37
CA GLY A 116 10.54 5.14 16.98
C GLY A 116 11.85 4.47 16.54
N GLU A 117 12.79 4.26 17.46
CA GLU A 117 14.05 3.53 17.19
C GLU A 117 13.77 2.04 16.96
N GLU A 118 12.99 1.40 17.85
CA GLU A 118 12.60 0.00 17.71
C GLU A 118 11.79 -0.24 16.44
N ILE A 119 10.85 0.64 16.11
CA ILE A 119 10.08 0.58 14.87
C ILE A 119 11.02 0.67 13.66
N THR A 120 11.98 1.58 13.68
CA THR A 120 12.96 1.74 12.59
C THR A 120 13.77 0.47 12.38
N GLU A 121 14.22 -0.18 13.44
CA GLU A 121 14.98 -1.45 13.35
C GLU A 121 14.08 -2.60 12.83
N ASN A 122 12.85 -2.69 13.27
CA ASN A 122 11.90 -3.66 12.72
C ASN A 122 11.63 -3.43 11.24
N MET A 123 11.45 -2.18 10.84
CA MET A 123 11.27 -1.83 9.43
C MET A 123 12.51 -2.18 8.59
N LYS A 124 13.72 -1.97 9.11
CA LYS A 124 14.95 -2.43 8.44
C LYS A 124 14.97 -3.95 8.26
N THR A 125 14.61 -4.69 9.31
CA THR A 125 14.52 -6.16 9.25
C THR A 125 13.48 -6.61 8.22
N LEU A 126 12.29 -5.99 8.21
CA LEU A 126 11.25 -6.26 7.23
C LEU A 126 11.76 -6.03 5.80
N TYR A 127 12.37 -4.87 5.55
CA TYR A 127 12.90 -4.55 4.22
C TYR A 127 14.15 -5.35 3.83
N HIS A 128 14.91 -5.86 4.80
CA HIS A 128 15.96 -6.84 4.54
C HIS A 128 15.39 -8.16 4.01
N ASN A 129 14.22 -8.56 4.45
CA ASN A 129 13.50 -9.74 3.97
C ASN A 129 12.79 -9.52 2.61
N VAL A 130 12.83 -8.30 2.07
CA VAL A 130 12.22 -8.00 0.77
C VAL A 130 13.07 -8.56 -0.36
N LEU A 131 12.57 -9.58 -1.02
CA LEU A 131 13.21 -10.24 -2.16
C LEU A 131 13.05 -9.43 -3.45
N VAL A 132 11.92 -8.75 -3.61
CA VAL A 132 11.61 -7.92 -4.76
C VAL A 132 10.88 -6.67 -4.30
N LEU A 133 11.41 -5.52 -4.69
CA LEU A 133 10.81 -4.22 -4.52
C LEU A 133 10.29 -3.74 -5.89
N ASP A 134 9.03 -4.03 -6.18
CA ASP A 134 8.43 -3.78 -7.50
C ASP A 134 8.02 -2.30 -7.67
N SER A 135 7.86 -1.86 -8.89
CA SER A 135 7.42 -0.50 -9.22
C SER A 135 5.97 -0.20 -8.82
N GLY A 136 5.15 -1.24 -8.63
CA GLY A 136 3.72 -1.10 -8.29
C GLY A 136 3.09 -2.39 -7.78
N ALA A 137 1.93 -2.27 -7.16
CA ALA A 137 1.23 -3.40 -6.52
C ALA A 137 0.89 -4.54 -7.50
N ARG A 138 0.51 -4.20 -8.74
CA ARG A 138 0.23 -5.21 -9.78
C ARG A 138 1.47 -6.02 -10.13
N GLY A 139 2.62 -5.35 -10.31
CA GLY A 139 3.89 -6.01 -10.58
C GLY A 139 4.32 -6.90 -9.42
N ALA A 140 4.21 -6.42 -8.19
CA ALA A 140 4.51 -7.22 -7.00
C ALA A 140 3.63 -8.49 -6.92
N THR A 141 2.33 -8.38 -7.19
CA THR A 141 1.41 -9.52 -7.23
C THR A 141 1.77 -10.50 -8.34
N THR A 142 2.07 -10.00 -9.55
CA THR A 142 2.52 -10.83 -10.68
C THR A 142 3.83 -11.54 -10.36
N THR A 143 4.80 -10.83 -9.79
CA THR A 143 6.07 -11.41 -9.37
C THR A 143 5.88 -12.50 -8.33
N PHE A 144 5.02 -12.29 -7.34
CA PHE A 144 4.67 -13.32 -6.35
C PHE A 144 4.07 -14.55 -7.03
N ALA A 145 3.10 -14.36 -7.93
CA ALA A 145 2.41 -15.44 -8.61
C ALA A 145 3.32 -16.21 -9.57
N GLU A 146 4.09 -15.52 -10.41
CA GLU A 146 4.84 -16.13 -11.51
C GLU A 146 6.21 -16.68 -11.08
N ASN A 147 6.93 -15.97 -10.21
CA ASN A 147 8.32 -16.31 -9.88
C ASN A 147 8.45 -17.23 -8.65
N PHE A 148 7.50 -17.18 -7.74
CA PHE A 148 7.52 -17.99 -6.52
C PHE A 148 6.43 -19.05 -6.49
N TYR A 149 5.61 -19.09 -7.53
CA TYR A 149 4.55 -20.04 -7.71
C TYR A 149 4.96 -21.18 -8.62
N ARG A 150 4.62 -22.40 -8.24
CA ARG A 150 4.74 -23.56 -9.13
C ARG A 150 3.50 -23.63 -10.01
N PRO A 151 3.64 -23.65 -11.36
CA PRO A 151 2.49 -23.65 -12.29
C PRO A 151 1.48 -24.80 -12.07
N SER A 152 1.83 -25.79 -11.26
CA SER A 152 0.98 -26.94 -10.94
C SER A 152 0.02 -26.71 -9.76
N ASP A 153 0.05 -25.54 -9.13
CA ASP A 153 -0.81 -25.24 -7.98
C ASP A 153 -1.80 -24.14 -8.37
N PRO A 154 -3.06 -24.48 -8.74
CA PRO A 154 -4.04 -23.51 -9.23
C PRO A 154 -4.61 -22.58 -8.14
N ASP A 155 -4.28 -22.80 -6.87
CA ASP A 155 -4.98 -22.19 -5.74
C ASP A 155 -4.15 -21.15 -4.98
N VAL A 156 -3.10 -20.58 -5.62
CA VAL A 156 -2.20 -19.57 -4.96
C VAL A 156 -2.93 -18.36 -4.44
N PHE A 157 -4.03 -17.97 -5.08
CA PHE A 157 -4.78 -16.75 -4.72
C PHE A 157 -5.99 -17.04 -3.83
N SER A 158 -6.11 -18.23 -3.25
CA SER A 158 -7.31 -18.61 -2.51
C SER A 158 -7.37 -18.02 -1.09
N ASP A 159 -6.24 -17.64 -0.52
CA ASP A 159 -6.19 -17.18 0.86
C ASP A 159 -5.53 -15.81 1.00
N TYR A 160 -6.28 -14.86 1.56
CA TYR A 160 -5.79 -13.58 2.01
C TYR A 160 -5.82 -13.55 3.54
N ILE A 161 -4.84 -12.91 4.14
CA ILE A 161 -4.81 -12.62 5.57
C ILE A 161 -4.87 -11.11 5.74
N SER A 162 -5.80 -10.65 6.58
CA SER A 162 -5.88 -9.26 6.96
C SER A 162 -4.69 -8.86 7.84
N THR A 163 -4.47 -7.56 8.00
CA THR A 163 -3.44 -7.02 8.90
C THR A 163 -3.70 -7.35 10.37
N SER A 164 -4.88 -7.84 10.72
CA SER A 164 -5.22 -8.36 12.06
C SER A 164 -5.00 -9.86 12.22
N GLY A 165 -4.44 -10.54 11.21
CA GLY A 165 -4.21 -12.00 11.25
C GLY A 165 -5.44 -12.84 10.98
N GLU A 166 -6.60 -12.26 10.75
CA GLU A 166 -7.80 -13.01 10.41
C GLU A 166 -7.87 -13.39 8.94
N ARG A 167 -8.42 -14.56 8.67
CA ARG A 167 -8.69 -15.04 7.33
C ARG A 167 -9.69 -14.14 6.63
N VAL A 168 -9.27 -13.47 5.58
CA VAL A 168 -10.19 -12.69 4.76
C VAL A 168 -11.04 -13.61 3.90
N ILE A 169 -12.33 -13.41 3.97
CA ILE A 169 -13.33 -14.15 3.22
C ILE A 169 -13.12 -13.92 1.72
N THR A 170 -12.99 -14.98 0.95
CA THR A 170 -12.79 -14.94 -0.51
C THR A 170 -14.06 -14.64 -1.31
N GLU A 171 -15.21 -14.60 -0.65
CA GLU A 171 -16.49 -14.26 -1.28
C GLU A 171 -16.98 -12.90 -0.77
N LEU A 172 -17.24 -11.99 -1.70
CA LEU A 172 -17.87 -10.71 -1.38
C LEU A 172 -19.23 -10.95 -0.69
N PRO A 173 -19.49 -10.32 0.47
CA PRO A 173 -20.80 -10.33 1.07
C PRO A 173 -21.84 -9.80 0.07
N ALA A 174 -23.06 -10.31 0.12
CA ALA A 174 -24.12 -9.95 -0.82
C ALA A 174 -24.48 -8.44 -0.82
N ASP A 175 -24.11 -7.72 0.25
CA ASP A 175 -24.30 -6.28 0.40
C ASP A 175 -23.09 -5.43 -0.06
N GLY A 176 -22.02 -6.09 -0.52
CA GLY A 176 -20.79 -5.43 -0.96
C GLY A 176 -19.98 -4.73 0.14
N LYS A 177 -20.30 -4.97 1.40
CA LYS A 177 -19.60 -4.37 2.54
C LYS A 177 -18.74 -5.42 3.24
N TRP A 178 -17.46 -5.14 3.32
CA TRP A 178 -16.53 -5.87 4.17
C TRP A 178 -16.57 -5.24 5.56
N ILE A 179 -17.07 -5.99 6.54
CA ILE A 179 -16.90 -5.65 7.95
C ILE A 179 -16.00 -6.73 8.53
N VAL A 180 -14.79 -6.36 8.87
CA VAL A 180 -13.89 -7.22 9.63
C VAL A 180 -13.81 -6.59 11.01
N ASP A 181 -14.42 -7.24 11.98
CA ASP A 181 -14.62 -6.68 13.32
C ASP A 181 -13.33 -6.44 14.11
N ASP A 182 -12.19 -7.03 13.67
CA ASP A 182 -10.91 -7.01 14.39
C ASP A 182 -9.77 -6.31 13.65
N ILE A 183 -10.04 -5.56 12.57
CA ILE A 183 -9.02 -4.74 11.92
C ILE A 183 -8.89 -3.42 12.68
N ALA A 184 -7.69 -3.17 13.22
CA ALA A 184 -7.32 -1.84 13.66
C ALA A 184 -7.16 -0.95 12.42
N LEU A 185 -8.15 -0.11 12.15
CA LEU A 185 -8.08 0.86 11.07
C LEU A 185 -7.41 2.13 11.58
N THR A 186 -6.46 2.61 10.81
CA THR A 186 -5.90 3.95 10.95
C THR A 186 -5.98 4.65 9.61
N ASP A 187 -6.01 5.96 9.64
CA ASP A 187 -5.98 6.82 8.46
C ASP A 187 -4.73 7.70 8.47
N ILE A 188 -4.61 8.53 7.46
CA ILE A 188 -3.45 9.42 7.32
C ILE A 188 -3.40 10.51 8.38
N ALA A 189 -4.50 10.84 9.04
CA ALA A 189 -4.53 11.83 10.11
C ALA A 189 -3.71 11.37 11.34
N HIS A 190 -3.60 10.05 11.57
CA HIS A 190 -2.71 9.49 12.58
C HIS A 190 -1.25 9.91 12.37
N PHE A 191 -0.83 10.08 11.11
CA PHE A 191 0.51 10.48 10.72
C PHE A 191 0.64 12.00 10.48
N GLY A 192 -0.33 12.80 10.89
CA GLY A 192 -0.35 14.26 10.69
C GLY A 192 -0.75 14.69 9.27
N GLY A 193 -1.38 13.82 8.50
CA GLY A 193 -1.73 14.04 7.09
C GLY A 193 -0.59 13.70 6.13
N TRP A 194 -0.89 13.70 4.82
CA TRP A 194 0.08 13.31 3.78
C TRP A 194 1.30 14.20 3.73
N SER A 195 1.19 15.49 4.04
CA SER A 195 2.32 16.42 4.05
C SER A 195 3.36 16.02 5.09
N GLU A 196 2.94 15.74 6.33
CA GLU A 196 3.84 15.34 7.41
C GLU A 196 4.38 13.92 7.19
N ALA A 197 3.51 12.98 6.83
CA ALA A 197 3.93 11.60 6.52
C ALA A 197 4.96 11.56 5.38
N SER A 198 4.74 12.34 4.31
CA SER A 198 5.67 12.40 3.18
C SER A 198 7.00 13.02 3.58
N ALA A 199 6.99 14.12 4.32
CA ALA A 199 8.20 14.79 4.79
C ALA A 199 9.02 13.90 5.71
N LYS A 200 8.37 13.21 6.64
CA LYS A 200 9.04 12.34 7.63
C LYS A 200 9.56 11.03 7.02
N HIS A 201 8.74 10.37 6.21
CA HIS A 201 9.03 8.99 5.80
C HIS A 201 9.56 8.87 4.37
N PHE A 202 9.07 9.64 3.40
CA PHE A 202 9.29 9.38 1.97
C PHE A 202 10.10 10.43 1.23
N ALA A 203 10.30 11.61 1.80
CA ALA A 203 11.14 12.65 1.22
C ALA A 203 12.61 12.20 1.15
N VAL A 204 13.42 12.93 0.38
CA VAL A 204 14.88 12.77 0.35
C VAL A 204 15.42 12.99 1.77
N GLY A 205 16.16 12.04 2.28
CA GLY A 205 16.65 12.02 3.67
C GLY A 205 15.60 11.54 4.70
N GLY A 206 14.43 11.11 4.27
CA GLY A 206 13.40 10.56 5.15
C GLY A 206 13.72 9.17 5.68
N VAL A 207 12.92 8.71 6.64
CA VAL A 207 13.16 7.44 7.36
C VAL A 207 13.25 6.24 6.40
N PHE A 208 12.45 6.21 5.32
CA PHE A 208 12.47 5.11 4.36
C PHE A 208 13.82 4.97 3.65
N GLU A 209 14.51 6.06 3.34
CA GLU A 209 15.86 5.96 2.74
C GLU A 209 16.85 5.29 3.70
N ALA A 210 16.83 5.67 4.97
CA ALA A 210 17.71 5.07 5.99
C ALA A 210 17.40 3.56 6.23
N ILE A 211 16.18 3.12 5.92
CA ILE A 211 15.78 1.71 6.01
C ILE A 211 16.25 0.93 4.79
N HIS A 212 16.15 1.50 3.61
CA HIS A 212 16.34 0.80 2.33
C HIS A 212 17.79 0.82 1.79
N GLU A 213 18.60 1.77 2.18
CA GLU A 213 19.98 1.94 1.70
C GLU A 213 21.03 1.03 2.38
N GLN A 214 20.61 -0.02 3.09
CA GLN A 214 21.50 -1.02 3.69
C GLN A 214 21.56 -2.30 2.77
#